data_c303b2333789bfededd0c15c1ce1ae42
#
_entry.id   c303b2333789bfededd0c15c1ce1ae42
#
_cell.length_a   1.000
_cell.length_b   1.000
_cell.length_c   1.000
_cell.angle_alpha   90.00
_cell.angle_beta   90.00
_cell.angle_gamma   90.00
#
_symmetry.space_group_name_H-M   'P 1'
#
loop_
_entity.id
_entity.type
_entity.pdbx_description
1 polymer ?
#
loop_
_entity_poly.entity_id
_entity_poly.type
_entity_poly.pdbx_seq_one_letter_code
_entity_poly.pdbx_strand_id
1 'polypeptide(L)'
;MKPTLLLNPGTGWAATTPFYYTLALDNKFTHAGHLKENSYLYTLKNPEYESYFLKKWEKNQDQHLVNENTLNHFSDEYMNDFINGKRDIDKYIDYYKKHFEEIDRPSVADFSNYNLSMKEDDLKSIADKLREHFNIKVTMQFREPVKRFFSETGSIISFNKNRKSLLNVYKQDLRMTMLIRAQDHTGLFLYRIKKRDFSNLCFYMKNYKKFANVFGRENVLPIIMEKFWDPDQFKEQTERLSDFLNFKITKIHENAYFPDKGNEAPQLAGLPDQWKSDIDKLTDKVYNEAASVMKNFIIAWQDLHSY
;
A
#
# COMPACT_ATOMS: atom_id res chain seq x y z
N MET A 1 19.55 -21.17 -4.05
CA MET A 1 19.55 -19.69 -3.84
C MET A 1 18.27 -19.36 -3.10
N LYS A 2 18.30 -18.49 -2.08
CA LYS A 2 17.07 -18.07 -1.40
C LYS A 2 16.21 -17.24 -2.36
N PRO A 3 14.88 -17.47 -2.41
CA PRO A 3 13.98 -16.62 -3.19
C PRO A 3 13.93 -15.19 -2.63
N THR A 4 13.60 -14.22 -3.48
CA THR A 4 13.38 -12.85 -3.04
C THR A 4 11.96 -12.68 -2.53
N LEU A 5 11.80 -12.16 -1.31
CA LEU A 5 10.54 -11.68 -0.77
C LEU A 5 10.54 -10.16 -0.80
N LEU A 6 9.67 -9.58 -1.63
CA LEU A 6 9.47 -8.14 -1.72
C LEU A 6 8.37 -7.71 -0.74
N LEU A 7 8.75 -7.00 0.32
CA LEU A 7 7.80 -6.38 1.23
C LEU A 7 7.48 -4.96 0.77
N ASN A 8 6.20 -4.64 0.72
CA ASN A 8 5.72 -3.30 0.45
C ASN A 8 4.72 -2.85 1.51
N PRO A 9 5.21 -2.24 2.60
CA PRO A 9 4.35 -1.75 3.69
C PRO A 9 3.56 -0.48 3.33
N GLY A 10 3.62 -0.02 2.11
CA GLY A 10 2.92 1.19 1.68
C GLY A 10 3.85 2.40 1.69
N THR A 11 3.36 3.62 1.69
CA THR A 11 2.16 4.09 2.43
C THR A 11 0.86 3.87 1.65
N GLY A 12 -0.23 3.61 2.36
CA GLY A 12 -1.55 3.60 1.73
C GLY A 12 -1.87 4.95 1.04
N TRP A 13 -2.65 4.91 -0.04
CA TRP A 13 -2.98 6.08 -0.90
C TRP A 13 -1.77 6.73 -1.59
N ALA A 14 -0.65 6.02 -1.70
CA ALA A 14 0.56 6.40 -2.43
C ALA A 14 0.81 5.47 -3.63
N ALA A 15 -0.24 5.15 -4.39
CA ALA A 15 -0.18 4.38 -5.62
C ALA A 15 0.47 2.98 -5.50
N THR A 16 0.29 2.29 -4.37
CA THR A 16 0.82 0.93 -4.17
C THR A 16 0.23 -0.10 -5.14
N THR A 17 -1.00 0.08 -5.59
CA THR A 17 -1.63 -0.84 -6.55
C THR A 17 -1.02 -0.72 -7.95
N PRO A 18 -0.93 0.47 -8.57
CA PRO A 18 -0.23 0.63 -9.83
C PRO A 18 1.24 0.21 -9.77
N PHE A 19 1.92 0.47 -8.67
CA PHE A 19 3.28 -0.01 -8.47
C PHE A 19 3.36 -1.54 -8.46
N TYR A 20 2.40 -2.20 -7.80
CA TYR A 20 2.28 -3.66 -7.87
C TYR A 20 2.07 -4.13 -9.32
N TYR A 21 1.18 -3.49 -10.09
CA TYR A 21 0.97 -3.85 -11.49
C TYR A 21 2.22 -3.63 -12.36
N THR A 22 2.98 -2.57 -12.10
CA THR A 22 4.28 -2.37 -12.74
C THR A 22 5.19 -3.58 -12.55
N LEU A 23 5.27 -4.10 -11.35
CA LEU A 23 6.15 -5.22 -11.04
C LEU A 23 5.56 -6.57 -11.47
N ALA A 24 4.27 -6.78 -11.25
CA ALA A 24 3.63 -8.09 -11.42
C ALA A 24 3.17 -8.33 -12.87
N LEU A 25 2.52 -7.35 -13.50
CA LEU A 25 1.94 -7.51 -14.84
C LEU A 25 2.91 -7.09 -15.93
N ASP A 26 3.44 -5.87 -15.84
CA ASP A 26 4.19 -5.29 -16.94
C ASP A 26 5.61 -5.85 -17.05
N ASN A 27 6.22 -6.19 -15.92
CA ASN A 27 7.60 -6.69 -15.88
C ASN A 27 7.72 -8.15 -15.42
N LYS A 28 6.67 -8.79 -15.00
CA LYS A 28 6.66 -10.17 -14.52
C LYS A 28 7.73 -10.48 -13.46
N PHE A 29 8.04 -9.51 -12.62
CA PHE A 29 9.05 -9.63 -11.57
C PHE A 29 8.54 -10.39 -10.36
N THR A 30 7.31 -10.13 -9.93
CA THR A 30 6.77 -10.67 -8.68
C THR A 30 5.31 -11.08 -8.77
N HIS A 31 4.87 -11.81 -7.76
CA HIS A 31 3.45 -12.10 -7.54
C HIS A 31 3.15 -12.08 -6.04
N ALA A 32 1.96 -11.61 -5.66
CA ALA A 32 1.58 -11.45 -4.26
C ALA A 32 0.72 -12.60 -3.70
N GLY A 33 0.59 -13.69 -4.43
CA GLY A 33 -0.31 -14.76 -4.06
C GLY A 33 -1.79 -14.40 -4.31
N HIS A 34 -2.68 -14.98 -3.55
CA HIS A 34 -4.13 -14.77 -3.71
C HIS A 34 -4.58 -13.36 -3.37
N LEU A 35 -3.83 -12.66 -2.51
CA LEU A 35 -4.17 -11.29 -2.13
C LEU A 35 -2.94 -10.39 -2.12
N LYS A 36 -3.03 -9.29 -2.85
CA LYS A 36 -2.02 -8.24 -2.81
C LYS A 36 -1.75 -7.75 -1.38
N GLU A 37 -2.79 -7.56 -0.59
CA GLU A 37 -2.73 -7.08 0.79
C GLU A 37 -3.31 -8.12 1.76
N ASN A 38 -2.49 -9.08 2.18
CA ASN A 38 -2.95 -10.12 3.10
C ASN A 38 -2.92 -9.71 4.58
N SER A 39 -2.13 -8.71 4.94
CA SER A 39 -1.99 -8.19 6.32
C SER A 39 -1.64 -9.26 7.37
N TYR A 40 -1.10 -10.40 6.95
CA TYR A 40 -0.84 -11.56 7.81
C TYR A 40 0.18 -11.22 8.90
N LEU A 41 1.31 -10.61 8.52
CA LEU A 41 2.36 -10.24 9.49
C LEU A 41 1.85 -9.25 10.53
N TYR A 42 0.99 -8.31 10.12
CA TYR A 42 0.39 -7.37 11.05
C TYR A 42 -0.53 -8.07 12.05
N THR A 43 -1.40 -8.96 11.60
CA THR A 43 -2.34 -9.69 12.46
C THR A 43 -1.64 -10.73 13.33
N LEU A 44 -0.51 -11.31 12.90
CA LEU A 44 0.34 -12.16 13.72
C LEU A 44 0.76 -11.49 15.04
N LYS A 45 0.99 -10.18 15.02
CA LYS A 45 1.40 -9.39 16.19
C LYS A 45 0.27 -8.60 16.83
N ASN A 46 -0.87 -8.48 16.16
CA ASN A 46 -2.04 -7.73 16.60
C ASN A 46 -3.31 -8.57 16.37
N PRO A 47 -3.49 -9.67 17.12
CA PRO A 47 -4.56 -10.65 16.88
C PRO A 47 -5.97 -10.07 17.03
N GLU A 48 -6.13 -8.95 17.76
CA GLU A 48 -7.40 -8.23 17.92
C GLU A 48 -7.95 -7.69 16.60
N TYR A 49 -7.10 -7.53 15.58
CA TYR A 49 -7.51 -7.08 14.24
C TYR A 49 -7.83 -8.24 13.28
N GLU A 50 -7.63 -9.48 13.68
CA GLU A 50 -7.80 -10.64 12.81
C GLU A 50 -9.21 -10.72 12.21
N SER A 51 -10.24 -10.60 13.04
CA SER A 51 -11.64 -10.64 12.57
C SER A 51 -11.99 -9.53 11.56
N TYR A 52 -11.34 -8.38 11.66
CA TYR A 52 -11.49 -7.28 10.71
C TYR A 52 -10.90 -7.66 9.35
N PHE A 53 -9.71 -8.24 9.33
CA PHE A 53 -9.05 -8.65 8.10
C PHE A 53 -9.72 -9.84 7.44
N LEU A 54 -10.20 -10.82 8.20
CA LEU A 54 -10.97 -11.96 7.67
C LEU A 54 -12.20 -11.46 6.89
N LYS A 55 -12.99 -10.58 7.48
CA LYS A 55 -14.13 -9.96 6.79
C LYS A 55 -13.74 -9.17 5.55
N LYS A 56 -12.58 -8.54 5.56
CA LYS A 56 -12.04 -7.83 4.39
C LYS A 56 -11.66 -8.82 3.30
N TRP A 57 -11.10 -9.96 3.66
CA TRP A 57 -10.71 -11.03 2.74
C TRP A 57 -11.92 -11.66 2.06
N GLU A 58 -12.90 -12.09 2.83
CA GLU A 58 -14.15 -12.66 2.32
C GLU A 58 -14.82 -11.75 1.28
N LYS A 59 -14.71 -10.43 1.47
CA LYS A 59 -15.31 -9.44 0.57
C LYS A 59 -14.47 -9.13 -0.68
N ASN A 60 -13.17 -9.30 -0.62
CA ASN A 60 -12.25 -8.84 -1.65
C ASN A 60 -11.66 -9.99 -2.47
N GLN A 61 -12.14 -11.22 -2.28
CA GLN A 61 -11.70 -12.37 -3.08
C GLN A 61 -11.77 -12.11 -4.58
N ASP A 62 -12.76 -11.32 -5.03
CA ASP A 62 -12.97 -11.02 -6.44
C ASP A 62 -12.25 -9.75 -6.96
N GLN A 63 -11.76 -8.88 -6.08
CA GLN A 63 -11.36 -7.52 -6.48
C GLN A 63 -9.84 -7.34 -6.70
N HIS A 64 -9.01 -8.28 -6.25
CA HIS A 64 -7.55 -8.16 -6.31
C HIS A 64 -6.87 -9.39 -6.93
N LEU A 65 -7.66 -10.28 -7.48
CA LEU A 65 -7.15 -11.35 -8.31
C LEU A 65 -6.58 -10.72 -9.58
N VAL A 66 -5.28 -10.70 -9.67
CA VAL A 66 -4.65 -10.64 -10.98
C VAL A 66 -5.17 -11.87 -11.70
N ASN A 67 -5.97 -11.68 -12.76
CA ASN A 67 -6.54 -12.74 -13.60
C ASN A 67 -5.44 -13.49 -14.36
N GLU A 68 -4.49 -14.05 -13.66
CA GLU A 68 -3.58 -15.03 -14.21
C GLU A 68 -4.01 -16.40 -13.67
N ASN A 69 -4.26 -17.33 -14.56
CA ASN A 69 -4.70 -18.72 -14.35
C ASN A 69 -3.75 -19.55 -13.46
N THR A 70 -2.79 -18.93 -12.80
CA THR A 70 -1.71 -19.57 -12.03
C THR A 70 -2.04 -19.80 -10.55
N LEU A 71 -3.17 -19.31 -10.04
CA LEU A 71 -3.47 -19.37 -8.61
C LEU A 71 -4.38 -20.54 -8.19
N ASN A 72 -4.70 -21.44 -9.10
CA ASN A 72 -5.56 -22.61 -8.82
C ASN A 72 -4.82 -23.80 -8.15
N HIS A 73 -3.55 -23.60 -7.77
CA HIS A 73 -2.72 -24.72 -7.30
C HIS A 73 -2.77 -24.96 -5.77
N PHE A 74 -3.16 -23.95 -4.99
CA PHE A 74 -3.38 -24.18 -3.57
C PHE A 74 -4.74 -24.83 -3.34
N SER A 75 -4.78 -25.94 -2.59
CA SER A 75 -6.06 -26.53 -2.21
C SER A 75 -6.86 -25.53 -1.37
N ASP A 76 -8.20 -25.58 -1.51
CA ASP A 76 -9.10 -24.74 -0.70
C ASP A 76 -8.85 -24.93 0.81
N GLU A 77 -8.49 -26.15 1.24
CA GLU A 77 -8.15 -26.45 2.60
C GLU A 77 -6.89 -25.73 3.07
N TYR A 78 -5.83 -25.73 2.26
CA TYR A 78 -4.59 -25.02 2.58
C TYR A 78 -4.81 -23.50 2.69
N MET A 79 -5.55 -22.94 1.75
CA MET A 79 -5.88 -21.53 1.78
C MET A 79 -6.77 -21.17 2.95
N ASN A 80 -7.73 -22.03 3.27
CA ASN A 80 -8.59 -21.85 4.44
C ASN A 80 -7.78 -21.87 5.74
N ASP A 81 -6.82 -22.79 5.89
CA ASP A 81 -5.93 -22.81 7.05
C ASP A 81 -5.01 -21.57 7.11
N PHE A 82 -4.47 -21.13 5.97
CA PHE A 82 -3.67 -19.92 5.92
C PHE A 82 -4.48 -18.68 6.31
N ILE A 83 -5.73 -18.59 5.85
CA ILE A 83 -6.61 -17.44 6.09
C ILE A 83 -7.21 -17.49 7.50
N ASN A 84 -7.80 -18.59 7.89
CA ASN A 84 -8.64 -18.76 9.08
C ASN A 84 -7.96 -19.50 10.22
N GLY A 85 -6.83 -20.16 9.95
CA GLY A 85 -6.05 -20.85 10.95
C GLY A 85 -5.31 -19.92 11.91
N LYS A 86 -4.77 -20.49 12.98
CA LYS A 86 -3.92 -19.73 13.91
C LYS A 86 -2.75 -19.09 13.17
N ARG A 87 -2.52 -17.80 13.40
CA ARG A 87 -1.40 -17.06 12.82
C ARG A 87 -0.07 -17.59 13.35
N ASP A 88 0.81 -17.93 12.41
CA ASP A 88 2.13 -18.47 12.67
C ASP A 88 3.10 -17.97 11.60
N ILE A 89 4.31 -17.59 11.99
CA ILE A 89 5.33 -17.13 11.07
C ILE A 89 5.77 -18.23 10.09
N ASP A 90 5.80 -19.48 10.54
CA ASP A 90 6.19 -20.60 9.70
C ASP A 90 5.14 -20.86 8.60
N LYS A 91 3.84 -20.69 8.88
CA LYS A 91 2.78 -20.73 7.86
C LYS A 91 2.94 -19.63 6.81
N TYR A 92 3.33 -18.43 7.23
CA TYR A 92 3.62 -17.33 6.29
C TYR A 92 4.81 -17.66 5.39
N ILE A 93 5.87 -18.20 5.98
CA ILE A 93 7.08 -18.63 5.25
C ILE A 93 6.72 -19.72 4.24
N ASP A 94 6.01 -20.76 4.68
CA ASP A 94 5.59 -21.87 3.82
C ASP A 94 4.68 -21.43 2.69
N TYR A 95 3.75 -20.49 2.96
CA TYR A 95 2.89 -19.92 1.94
C TYR A 95 3.71 -19.28 0.81
N TYR A 96 4.66 -18.40 1.13
CA TYR A 96 5.45 -17.72 0.12
C TYR A 96 6.49 -18.61 -0.56
N LYS A 97 7.01 -19.64 0.14
CA LYS A 97 7.90 -20.65 -0.47
C LYS A 97 7.16 -21.49 -1.51
N LYS A 98 6.03 -22.07 -1.14
CA LYS A 98 5.18 -22.83 -2.07
C LYS A 98 4.76 -21.97 -3.25
N HIS A 99 4.34 -20.74 -2.97
CA HIS A 99 3.94 -19.82 -4.00
C HIS A 99 5.09 -19.52 -4.97
N PHE A 100 6.32 -19.32 -4.45
CA PHE A 100 7.51 -19.13 -5.29
C PHE A 100 7.82 -20.35 -6.16
N GLU A 101 7.64 -21.56 -5.66
CA GLU A 101 7.88 -22.82 -6.40
C GLU A 101 6.90 -23.01 -7.56
N GLU A 102 5.70 -22.44 -7.46
CA GLU A 102 4.62 -22.60 -8.44
C GLU A 102 4.58 -21.51 -9.51
N ILE A 103 5.20 -20.38 -9.26
CA ILE A 103 5.22 -19.26 -10.19
C ILE A 103 6.55 -19.16 -10.93
N ASP A 104 6.50 -18.92 -12.20
CA ASP A 104 7.69 -18.59 -13.02
C ASP A 104 8.03 -17.09 -12.86
N ARG A 105 8.46 -16.69 -11.65
CA ARG A 105 8.81 -15.30 -11.31
C ARG A 105 10.06 -15.26 -10.43
N PRO A 106 10.90 -14.22 -10.55
CA PRO A 106 12.09 -14.07 -9.70
C PRO A 106 11.80 -13.82 -8.22
N SER A 107 10.59 -13.39 -7.90
CA SER A 107 10.24 -13.03 -6.51
C SER A 107 8.77 -13.25 -6.18
N VAL A 108 8.48 -13.30 -4.89
CA VAL A 108 7.14 -13.19 -4.31
C VAL A 108 7.02 -11.89 -3.52
N ALA A 109 5.79 -11.40 -3.30
CA ALA A 109 5.59 -10.10 -2.66
C ALA A 109 4.44 -10.08 -1.64
N ASP A 110 4.61 -9.26 -0.62
CA ASP A 110 3.54 -8.85 0.31
C ASP A 110 3.39 -7.33 0.28
N PHE A 111 2.25 -6.85 -0.20
CA PHE A 111 1.92 -5.43 -0.34
C PHE A 111 0.98 -4.95 0.77
N SER A 112 1.17 -5.43 1.98
CA SER A 112 0.29 -5.14 3.11
C SER A 112 0.62 -3.81 3.79
N ASN A 113 -0.17 -2.79 3.52
CA ASN A 113 0.01 -1.43 4.04
C ASN A 113 0.01 -1.36 5.59
N TYR A 114 -0.70 -2.26 6.26
CA TYR A 114 -0.72 -2.31 7.73
C TYR A 114 0.60 -2.69 8.36
N ASN A 115 1.50 -3.37 7.62
CA ASN A 115 2.85 -3.69 8.10
C ASN A 115 3.64 -2.41 8.46
N LEU A 116 3.29 -1.26 7.87
CA LEU A 116 3.87 0.03 8.23
C LEU A 116 3.64 0.43 9.70
N SER A 117 2.53 -0.01 10.28
CA SER A 117 2.13 0.32 11.65
C SER A 117 2.72 -0.60 12.72
N MET A 118 3.44 -1.65 12.33
CA MET A 118 4.09 -2.58 13.27
C MET A 118 5.13 -1.86 14.13
N LYS A 119 5.28 -2.31 15.38
CA LYS A 119 6.37 -1.86 16.24
C LYS A 119 7.71 -2.36 15.72
N GLU A 120 8.79 -1.63 16.00
CA GLU A 120 10.13 -1.96 15.50
C GLU A 120 10.61 -3.33 16.00
N ASP A 121 10.37 -3.65 17.27
CA ASP A 121 10.75 -4.94 17.87
C ASP A 121 10.00 -6.12 17.26
N ASP A 122 8.70 -5.96 17.00
CA ASP A 122 7.90 -6.96 16.33
C ASP A 122 8.38 -7.21 14.90
N LEU A 123 8.68 -6.13 14.19
CA LEU A 123 9.20 -6.19 12.83
C LEU A 123 10.59 -6.85 12.79
N LYS A 124 11.45 -6.56 13.77
CA LYS A 124 12.76 -7.19 13.89
C LYS A 124 12.65 -8.70 14.13
N SER A 125 11.80 -9.11 15.07
CA SER A 125 11.54 -10.54 15.36
C SER A 125 11.07 -11.30 14.11
N ILE A 126 10.20 -10.68 13.30
CA ILE A 126 9.74 -11.24 12.03
C ILE A 126 10.86 -11.26 10.99
N ALA A 127 11.60 -10.17 10.84
CA ALA A 127 12.68 -10.04 9.86
C ALA A 127 13.77 -11.10 10.09
N ASP A 128 14.11 -11.39 11.34
CA ASP A 128 15.12 -12.39 11.68
C ASP A 128 14.69 -13.80 11.19
N LYS A 129 13.43 -14.16 11.37
CA LYS A 129 12.87 -15.41 10.85
C LYS A 129 12.81 -15.42 9.32
N LEU A 130 12.33 -14.36 8.70
CA LEU A 130 12.22 -14.31 7.24
C LEU A 130 13.58 -14.40 6.54
N ARG A 131 14.63 -13.81 7.11
CA ARG A 131 16.00 -13.88 6.56
C ARG A 131 16.57 -15.29 6.48
N GLU A 132 16.11 -16.20 7.32
CA GLU A 132 16.53 -17.60 7.24
C GLU A 132 16.11 -18.24 5.90
N HIS A 133 15.01 -17.75 5.30
CA HIS A 133 14.37 -18.35 4.14
C HIS A 133 14.41 -17.50 2.86
N PHE A 134 14.47 -16.18 2.99
CA PHE A 134 14.35 -15.24 1.87
C PHE A 134 15.48 -14.22 1.83
N ASN A 135 15.78 -13.74 0.62
CA ASN A 135 16.41 -12.44 0.41
C ASN A 135 15.32 -11.39 0.48
N ILE A 136 15.37 -10.51 1.50
CA ILE A 136 14.31 -9.54 1.72
C ILE A 136 14.66 -8.23 1.05
N LYS A 137 13.74 -7.72 0.24
CA LYS A 137 13.77 -6.36 -0.29
C LYS A 137 12.50 -5.63 0.15
N VAL A 138 12.63 -4.35 0.48
CA VAL A 138 11.53 -3.51 0.94
C VAL A 138 11.40 -2.31 0.02
N THR A 139 10.24 -2.09 -0.55
CA THR A 139 9.93 -0.85 -1.28
C THR A 139 8.86 -0.07 -0.52
N MET A 140 9.07 1.24 -0.36
CA MET A 140 8.14 2.08 0.39
C MET A 140 7.72 3.26 -0.49
N GLN A 141 6.44 3.29 -0.88
CA GLN A 141 5.91 4.41 -1.66
C GLN A 141 5.54 5.58 -0.76
N PHE A 142 5.98 6.76 -1.16
CA PHE A 142 5.64 8.02 -0.53
C PHE A 142 5.03 8.97 -1.55
N ARG A 143 4.03 9.69 -1.13
CA ARG A 143 3.34 10.70 -1.91
C ARG A 143 3.40 12.02 -1.17
N GLU A 144 3.31 13.13 -1.88
CA GLU A 144 3.19 14.45 -1.25
C GLU A 144 2.11 14.42 -0.14
N PRO A 145 2.45 14.82 1.11
CA PRO A 145 1.64 14.54 2.30
C PRO A 145 0.21 15.11 2.25
N VAL A 146 0.03 16.34 1.74
CA VAL A 146 -1.30 16.97 1.66
C VAL A 146 -2.18 16.22 0.66
N LYS A 147 -1.63 15.91 -0.53
CA LYS A 147 -2.34 15.17 -1.58
C LYS A 147 -2.68 13.75 -1.12
N ARG A 148 -1.76 13.08 -0.42
CA ARG A 148 -2.02 11.75 0.15
C ARG A 148 -3.16 11.80 1.17
N PHE A 149 -3.11 12.75 2.11
CA PHE A 149 -4.11 12.86 3.16
C PHE A 149 -5.49 13.27 2.60
N PHE A 150 -5.51 14.10 1.57
CA PHE A 150 -6.73 14.41 0.83
C PHE A 150 -7.32 13.16 0.16
N SER A 151 -6.52 12.35 -0.50
CA SER A 151 -6.91 11.09 -1.11
C SER A 151 -7.44 10.07 -0.08
N GLU A 152 -6.77 9.96 1.08
CA GLU A 152 -7.24 9.16 2.21
C GLU A 152 -8.63 9.61 2.68
N THR A 153 -8.84 10.92 2.78
CA THR A 153 -10.12 11.50 3.21
C THR A 153 -11.24 11.19 2.22
N GLY A 154 -10.96 11.32 0.92
CA GLY A 154 -11.90 10.95 -0.14
C GLY A 154 -12.31 9.47 -0.08
N SER A 155 -11.35 8.60 0.20
CA SER A 155 -11.63 7.16 0.34
C SER A 155 -12.56 6.86 1.53
N ILE A 156 -12.43 7.58 2.64
CA ILE A 156 -13.34 7.43 3.80
C ILE A 156 -14.78 7.70 3.37
N ILE A 157 -15.02 8.71 2.54
CA ILE A 157 -16.36 9.02 2.03
C ILE A 157 -16.86 7.91 1.10
N SER A 158 -16.04 7.49 0.17
CA SER A 158 -16.40 6.46 -0.82
C SER A 158 -16.71 5.11 -0.15
N PHE A 159 -15.92 4.69 0.82
CA PHE A 159 -16.19 3.46 1.57
C PHE A 159 -17.47 3.54 2.41
N ASN A 160 -17.82 4.71 2.90
CA ASN A 160 -19.04 4.89 3.72
C ASN A 160 -20.33 4.90 2.92
N LYS A 161 -20.31 5.20 1.61
CA LYS A 161 -21.48 5.01 0.74
C LYS A 161 -22.04 3.59 0.82
N ASN A 162 -21.18 2.62 1.00
CA ASN A 162 -21.51 1.19 0.92
C ASN A 162 -21.53 0.48 2.29
N ARG A 163 -21.20 1.13 3.41
CA ARG A 163 -21.02 0.44 4.69
C ARG A 163 -21.60 1.21 5.89
N LYS A 164 -22.67 0.68 6.44
CA LYS A 164 -23.21 1.11 7.74
C LYS A 164 -22.21 0.99 8.91
N SER A 165 -21.13 0.18 8.74
CA SER A 165 -20.18 -0.16 9.81
C SER A 165 -19.14 0.94 10.13
N LEU A 166 -18.71 1.73 9.15
CA LEU A 166 -17.73 2.81 9.41
C LEU A 166 -18.38 4.03 10.08
N LEU A 167 -19.68 4.23 9.89
CA LEU A 167 -20.43 5.24 10.66
C LEU A 167 -20.36 4.96 12.17
N ASN A 168 -20.12 3.70 12.57
CA ASN A 168 -19.98 3.36 13.99
C ASN A 168 -18.66 3.87 14.59
N VAL A 169 -17.59 3.94 13.81
CA VAL A 169 -16.29 4.47 14.25
C VAL A 169 -16.36 5.98 14.47
N TYR A 170 -17.15 6.68 13.65
CA TYR A 170 -17.26 8.14 13.68
C TYR A 170 -18.53 8.65 14.41
N LYS A 171 -19.36 7.75 14.98
CA LYS A 171 -20.60 8.14 15.68
C LYS A 171 -20.40 9.14 16.83
N GLN A 172 -19.20 9.18 17.40
CA GLN A 172 -18.87 10.11 18.48
C GLN A 172 -18.55 11.53 17.97
N ASP A 173 -18.29 11.70 16.66
CA ASP A 173 -18.07 13.01 16.04
C ASP A 173 -19.19 13.33 15.04
N LEU A 174 -20.18 14.02 15.55
CA LEU A 174 -21.39 14.38 14.79
C LEU A 174 -21.03 15.16 13.51
N ARG A 175 -20.08 16.11 13.60
CA ARG A 175 -19.71 16.94 12.47
C ARG A 175 -19.03 16.11 11.37
N MET A 176 -18.12 15.24 11.75
CA MET A 176 -17.47 14.31 10.82
C MET A 176 -18.51 13.41 10.13
N THR A 177 -19.45 12.87 10.91
CA THR A 177 -20.55 12.06 10.38
C THR A 177 -21.42 12.82 9.38
N MET A 178 -21.74 14.10 9.65
CA MET A 178 -22.51 14.95 8.74
C MET A 178 -21.77 15.20 7.43
N LEU A 179 -20.47 15.53 7.48
CA LEU A 179 -19.64 15.77 6.30
C LEU A 179 -19.49 14.50 5.43
N ILE A 180 -19.34 13.35 6.06
CA ILE A 180 -19.31 12.05 5.35
C ILE A 180 -20.66 11.79 4.64
N ARG A 181 -21.78 12.01 5.32
CA ARG A 181 -23.12 11.82 4.73
C ARG A 181 -23.42 12.79 3.60
N ALA A 182 -22.98 14.05 3.75
CA ALA A 182 -23.11 15.07 2.71
C ALA A 182 -22.13 14.85 1.53
N GLN A 183 -21.22 13.89 1.65
CA GLN A 183 -20.15 13.66 0.67
C GLN A 183 -19.28 14.91 0.43
N ASP A 184 -19.12 15.73 1.46
CA ASP A 184 -18.29 16.93 1.42
C ASP A 184 -16.83 16.57 1.70
N HIS A 185 -16.09 16.21 0.64
CA HIS A 185 -14.68 15.83 0.71
C HIS A 185 -13.81 16.96 1.25
N THR A 186 -14.01 18.15 0.73
CA THR A 186 -13.22 19.33 1.12
C THR A 186 -13.49 19.72 2.56
N GLY A 187 -14.76 19.77 2.95
CA GLY A 187 -15.14 20.07 4.32
C GLY A 187 -14.63 19.05 5.32
N LEU A 188 -14.72 17.76 4.99
CA LEU A 188 -14.16 16.69 5.82
C LEU A 188 -12.64 16.80 5.94
N PHE A 189 -11.94 17.04 4.83
CA PHE A 189 -10.50 17.24 4.81
C PHE A 189 -10.06 18.38 5.71
N LEU A 190 -10.65 19.56 5.54
CA LEU A 190 -10.35 20.74 6.39
C LEU A 190 -10.67 20.48 7.86
N TYR A 191 -11.75 19.76 8.13
CA TYR A 191 -12.11 19.39 9.50
C TYR A 191 -11.06 18.47 10.13
N ARG A 192 -10.60 17.44 9.41
CA ARG A 192 -9.55 16.52 9.87
C ARG A 192 -8.21 17.25 10.05
N ILE A 193 -7.86 18.17 9.15
CA ILE A 193 -6.66 19.02 9.27
C ILE A 193 -6.70 19.84 10.56
N LYS A 194 -7.82 20.49 10.87
CA LYS A 194 -7.99 21.27 12.10
C LYS A 194 -7.91 20.41 13.36
N LYS A 195 -8.43 19.20 13.31
CA LYS A 195 -8.33 18.21 14.39
C LYS A 195 -6.96 17.56 14.49
N ARG A 196 -6.08 17.78 13.52
CA ARG A 196 -4.79 17.09 13.39
C ARG A 196 -4.94 15.57 13.41
N ASP A 197 -6.00 15.08 12.78
CA ASP A 197 -6.31 13.65 12.65
C ASP A 197 -5.46 13.04 11.52
N PHE A 198 -4.16 12.93 11.78
CA PHE A 198 -3.20 12.34 10.85
C PHE A 198 -2.97 10.87 11.22
N SER A 199 -3.05 9.99 10.25
CA SER A 199 -2.68 8.60 10.45
C SER A 199 -1.16 8.45 10.61
N ASN A 200 -0.72 7.34 11.21
CA ASN A 200 0.70 6.97 11.31
C ASN A 200 1.38 6.88 9.92
N LEU A 201 0.59 6.78 8.86
CA LEU A 201 1.07 6.73 7.47
C LEU A 201 1.71 8.04 7.00
N CYS A 202 1.48 9.16 7.69
CA CYS A 202 2.09 10.46 7.39
C CYS A 202 3.51 10.62 7.97
N PHE A 203 3.93 9.76 8.89
CA PHE A 203 5.27 9.84 9.52
C PHE A 203 6.34 9.19 8.65
N TYR A 204 6.55 9.71 7.45
CA TYR A 204 7.36 9.09 6.40
C TYR A 204 8.79 8.78 6.85
N MET A 205 9.54 9.79 7.31
CA MET A 205 10.91 9.60 7.72
C MET A 205 11.04 8.65 8.92
N LYS A 206 10.12 8.73 9.89
CA LYS A 206 10.09 7.80 11.03
C LYS A 206 9.87 6.36 10.54
N ASN A 207 8.93 6.16 9.63
CA ASN A 207 8.63 4.84 9.09
C ASN A 207 9.78 4.31 8.23
N TYR A 208 10.35 5.15 7.36
CA TYR A 208 11.53 4.77 6.57
C TYR A 208 12.69 4.33 7.45
N LYS A 209 13.06 5.15 8.46
CA LYS A 209 14.14 4.82 9.39
C LYS A 209 13.90 3.52 10.14
N LYS A 210 12.65 3.27 10.59
CA LYS A 210 12.29 2.01 11.24
C LYS A 210 12.57 0.80 10.32
N PHE A 211 12.14 0.84 9.08
CA PHE A 211 12.39 -0.25 8.14
C PHE A 211 13.87 -0.37 7.77
N ALA A 212 14.57 0.75 7.56
CA ALA A 212 16.00 0.77 7.30
C ALA A 212 16.83 0.21 8.46
N ASN A 213 16.45 0.49 9.71
CA ASN A 213 17.09 -0.08 10.89
C ASN A 213 16.92 -1.61 10.96
N VAL A 214 15.72 -2.08 10.62
CA VAL A 214 15.42 -3.51 10.71
C VAL A 214 16.00 -4.30 9.55
N PHE A 215 15.85 -3.84 8.30
CA PHE A 215 16.20 -4.62 7.11
C PHE A 215 17.58 -4.28 6.53
N GLY A 216 18.21 -3.20 6.99
CA GLY A 216 19.40 -2.59 6.36
C GLY A 216 19.00 -1.58 5.30
N ARG A 217 19.70 -0.45 5.27
CA ARG A 217 19.39 0.66 4.33
C ARG A 217 19.48 0.23 2.87
N GLU A 218 20.42 -0.62 2.54
CA GLU A 218 20.64 -1.18 1.20
C GLU A 218 19.52 -2.11 0.73
N ASN A 219 18.65 -2.55 1.64
CA ASN A 219 17.49 -3.39 1.37
C ASN A 219 16.15 -2.64 1.44
N VAL A 220 16.18 -1.31 1.61
CA VAL A 220 14.97 -0.48 1.69
C VAL A 220 15.04 0.66 0.69
N LEU A 221 14.18 0.60 -0.34
CA LEU A 221 14.09 1.62 -1.37
C LEU A 221 12.87 2.53 -1.15
N PRO A 222 13.07 3.82 -0.84
CA PRO A 222 12.00 4.79 -0.87
C PRO A 222 11.66 5.16 -2.32
N ILE A 223 10.38 5.16 -2.66
CA ILE A 223 9.86 5.52 -3.98
C ILE A 223 8.96 6.74 -3.82
N ILE A 224 9.37 7.84 -4.41
CA ILE A 224 8.59 9.07 -4.46
C ILE A 224 7.64 8.98 -5.64
N MET A 225 6.35 8.95 -5.35
CA MET A 225 5.32 8.73 -6.35
C MET A 225 5.38 9.77 -7.47
N GLU A 226 5.56 11.03 -7.14
CA GLU A 226 5.61 12.13 -8.08
C GLU A 226 6.78 12.01 -9.07
N LYS A 227 7.92 11.45 -8.62
CA LYS A 227 9.08 11.17 -9.50
C LYS A 227 8.88 9.89 -10.31
N PHE A 228 8.33 8.85 -9.67
CA PHE A 228 8.22 7.53 -10.27
C PHE A 228 7.27 7.51 -11.48
N TRP A 229 6.24 8.36 -11.49
CA TRP A 229 5.31 8.49 -12.61
C TRP A 229 5.54 9.75 -13.47
N ASP A 230 6.62 10.49 -13.23
CA ASP A 230 7.03 11.60 -14.08
C ASP A 230 7.67 11.07 -15.37
N PRO A 231 7.12 11.35 -16.55
CA PRO A 231 7.67 10.90 -17.83
C PRO A 231 9.12 11.33 -18.05
N ASP A 232 9.51 12.50 -17.55
CA ASP A 232 10.88 13.03 -17.71
C ASP A 232 11.89 12.31 -16.82
N GLN A 233 11.43 11.68 -15.72
CA GLN A 233 12.25 10.93 -14.78
C GLN A 233 12.13 9.40 -14.95
N PHE A 234 11.32 8.95 -15.89
CA PHE A 234 11.03 7.54 -16.12
C PHE A 234 12.28 6.66 -16.17
N LYS A 235 13.26 7.06 -16.98
CA LYS A 235 14.48 6.28 -17.17
C LYS A 235 15.26 6.14 -15.87
N GLU A 236 15.48 7.24 -15.17
CA GLU A 236 16.20 7.24 -13.89
C GLU A 236 15.51 6.37 -12.84
N GLN A 237 14.18 6.50 -12.72
CA GLN A 237 13.41 5.73 -11.73
C GLN A 237 13.36 4.23 -12.04
N THR A 238 13.29 3.86 -13.32
CA THR A 238 13.33 2.44 -13.73
C THR A 238 14.72 1.84 -13.57
N GLU A 239 15.79 2.57 -13.87
CA GLU A 239 17.16 2.14 -13.64
C GLU A 239 17.41 1.92 -12.14
N ARG A 240 17.07 2.90 -11.30
CA ARG A 240 17.19 2.81 -9.84
C ARG A 240 16.44 1.61 -9.26
N LEU A 241 15.21 1.38 -9.71
CA LEU A 241 14.41 0.23 -9.29
C LEU A 241 15.02 -1.09 -9.79
N SER A 242 15.53 -1.11 -11.02
CA SER A 242 16.17 -2.28 -11.61
C SER A 242 17.42 -2.70 -10.84
N ASP A 243 18.27 -1.74 -10.51
CA ASP A 243 19.49 -1.97 -9.73
C ASP A 243 19.15 -2.50 -8.33
N PHE A 244 18.17 -1.88 -7.68
CA PHE A 244 17.71 -2.32 -6.37
C PHE A 244 17.16 -3.74 -6.36
N LEU A 245 16.37 -4.10 -7.37
CA LEU A 245 15.77 -5.43 -7.47
C LEU A 245 16.67 -6.47 -8.11
N ASN A 246 17.81 -6.04 -8.68
CA ASN A 246 18.66 -6.85 -9.53
C ASN A 246 17.85 -7.53 -10.65
N PHE A 247 16.93 -6.77 -11.26
CA PHE A 247 16.03 -7.22 -12.29
C PHE A 247 15.64 -6.06 -13.21
N LYS A 248 15.69 -6.27 -14.51
CA LYS A 248 15.43 -5.21 -15.50
C LYS A 248 13.96 -4.82 -15.54
N ILE A 249 13.65 -3.63 -15.04
CA ILE A 249 12.34 -2.99 -15.17
C ILE A 249 12.31 -2.17 -16.46
N THR A 250 11.40 -2.48 -17.35
CA THR A 250 11.33 -1.86 -18.68
C THR A 250 10.08 -1.02 -18.90
N LYS A 251 9.07 -1.21 -18.06
CA LYS A 251 7.78 -0.52 -18.17
C LYS A 251 7.31 -0.07 -16.80
N ILE A 252 6.64 1.08 -16.76
CA ILE A 252 5.83 1.52 -15.62
C ILE A 252 4.38 1.47 -16.07
N HIS A 253 3.49 0.98 -15.23
CA HIS A 253 2.09 0.81 -15.55
C HIS A 253 1.43 2.15 -15.90
N GLU A 254 0.99 2.29 -17.15
CA GLU A 254 0.59 3.57 -17.74
C GLU A 254 -0.66 4.18 -17.11
N ASN A 255 -1.53 3.36 -16.53
CA ASN A 255 -2.86 3.77 -16.10
C ASN A 255 -2.95 4.24 -14.65
N ALA A 256 -1.81 4.49 -14.02
CA ALA A 256 -1.84 4.70 -12.59
C ALA A 256 -2.29 6.10 -12.18
N TYR A 257 -1.97 7.16 -12.96
CA TYR A 257 -2.09 8.49 -12.39
C TYR A 257 -2.11 9.67 -13.36
N PHE A 258 -2.38 9.47 -14.64
CA PHE A 258 -2.54 10.61 -15.56
C PHE A 258 -4.03 10.86 -15.82
N PRO A 259 -4.67 11.80 -15.09
CA PRO A 259 -6.05 12.20 -15.35
C PRO A 259 -6.25 12.76 -16.76
N ASP A 260 -5.17 13.26 -17.38
CA ASP A 260 -5.25 13.99 -18.66
C ASP A 260 -5.29 13.09 -19.91
N LYS A 261 -5.07 11.78 -19.79
CA LYS A 261 -4.98 10.88 -20.97
C LYS A 261 -6.19 10.02 -21.26
N GLY A 262 -7.37 10.30 -20.75
CA GLY A 262 -8.65 9.74 -21.23
C GLY A 262 -8.76 8.21 -21.47
N ASN A 263 -7.72 7.44 -21.18
CA ASN A 263 -7.68 6.01 -21.41
C ASN A 263 -8.04 5.26 -20.13
N GLU A 264 -9.28 4.81 -20.05
CA GLU A 264 -9.73 3.90 -19.00
C GLU A 264 -9.05 2.54 -19.19
N ALA A 265 -8.20 2.16 -18.22
CA ALA A 265 -7.79 0.77 -18.16
C ALA A 265 -9.04 -0.10 -17.86
N PRO A 266 -9.32 -1.11 -18.67
CA PRO A 266 -10.51 -1.95 -18.48
C PRO A 266 -10.61 -2.58 -17.08
N GLN A 267 -9.49 -2.73 -16.39
CA GLN A 267 -9.41 -3.32 -15.04
C GLN A 267 -9.60 -2.31 -13.90
N LEU A 268 -9.57 -1.01 -14.20
CA LEU A 268 -9.86 0.06 -13.25
C LEU A 268 -11.31 0.57 -13.36
N ALA A 269 -12.09 0.02 -14.25
CA ALA A 269 -13.51 0.37 -14.45
C ALA A 269 -14.37 0.18 -13.18
N GLY A 270 -13.89 -0.53 -12.18
CA GLY A 270 -14.55 -0.70 -10.88
C GLY A 270 -14.08 0.26 -9.78
N LEU A 271 -13.05 1.07 -10.02
CA LEU A 271 -12.68 2.11 -9.06
C LEU A 271 -13.61 3.30 -9.25
N PRO A 272 -14.21 3.83 -8.17
CA PRO A 272 -15.10 4.98 -8.29
C PRO A 272 -14.39 6.13 -9.02
N ASP A 273 -15.06 6.77 -9.99
CA ASP A 273 -14.60 7.99 -10.69
C ASP A 273 -14.12 9.08 -9.73
N GLN A 274 -14.57 9.00 -8.51
CA GLN A 274 -14.19 9.81 -7.37
C GLN A 274 -12.69 9.82 -7.05
N TRP A 275 -11.97 8.73 -7.33
CA TRP A 275 -10.51 8.67 -7.11
C TRP A 275 -9.74 9.52 -8.12
N LYS A 276 -10.30 9.71 -9.32
CA LYS A 276 -9.74 10.57 -10.36
C LYS A 276 -9.97 12.05 -10.03
N SER A 277 -11.12 12.39 -9.44
CA SER A 277 -11.55 13.78 -9.21
C SER A 277 -11.08 14.36 -7.86
N ASP A 278 -10.56 13.55 -6.94
CA ASP A 278 -10.24 14.05 -5.59
C ASP A 278 -9.06 15.03 -5.57
N ILE A 279 -8.11 14.87 -6.51
CA ILE A 279 -6.99 15.81 -6.64
C ILE A 279 -7.44 17.12 -7.28
N ASP A 280 -8.33 17.06 -8.28
CA ASP A 280 -8.84 18.24 -9.00
C ASP A 280 -9.69 19.16 -8.11
N LYS A 281 -10.19 18.61 -6.99
CA LYS A 281 -10.95 19.37 -5.99
C LYS A 281 -10.08 20.08 -4.96
N LEU A 282 -8.79 19.75 -4.92
CA LEU A 282 -7.85 20.36 -3.99
C LEU A 282 -7.40 21.71 -4.54
N THR A 283 -8.20 22.75 -4.28
CA THR A 283 -7.86 24.11 -4.70
C THR A 283 -6.60 24.60 -3.98
N ASP A 284 -5.86 25.55 -4.61
CA ASP A 284 -4.65 26.15 -4.03
C ASP A 284 -4.88 26.69 -2.62
N LYS A 285 -6.05 27.29 -2.38
CA LYS A 285 -6.42 27.81 -1.05
C LYS A 285 -6.48 26.69 -0.01
N VAL A 286 -7.15 25.58 -0.33
CA VAL A 286 -7.29 24.43 0.57
C VAL A 286 -5.95 23.74 0.77
N TYR A 287 -5.15 23.62 -0.30
CA TYR A 287 -3.81 23.08 -0.23
C TYR A 287 -2.91 23.93 0.70
N ASN A 288 -2.87 25.24 0.54
CA ASN A 288 -2.02 26.13 1.33
C ASN A 288 -2.42 26.15 2.81
N GLU A 289 -3.72 26.09 3.15
CA GLU A 289 -4.19 25.95 4.54
C GLU A 289 -3.70 24.63 5.15
N ALA A 290 -3.81 23.54 4.42
CA ALA A 290 -3.33 22.22 4.87
C ALA A 290 -1.80 22.15 4.98
N ALA A 291 -1.07 22.69 4.01
CA ALA A 291 0.38 22.71 3.97
C ALA A 291 0.98 23.46 5.17
N SER A 292 0.34 24.54 5.59
CA SER A 292 0.76 25.27 6.81
C SER A 292 0.70 24.38 8.06
N VAL A 293 -0.35 23.57 8.21
CA VAL A 293 -0.51 22.65 9.35
C VAL A 293 0.41 21.43 9.22
N MET A 294 0.65 20.95 8.00
CA MET A 294 1.42 19.75 7.69
C MET A 294 2.91 20.03 7.40
N LYS A 295 3.41 21.23 7.67
CA LYS A 295 4.77 21.68 7.30
C LYS A 295 5.85 20.64 7.63
N ASN A 296 5.84 20.09 8.84
CA ASN A 296 6.87 19.13 9.26
C ASN A 296 6.79 17.80 8.48
N PHE A 297 5.61 17.39 8.05
CA PHE A 297 5.46 16.20 7.20
C PHE A 297 5.95 16.45 5.79
N ILE A 298 5.76 17.66 5.26
CA ILE A 298 6.26 18.07 3.94
C ILE A 298 7.79 18.12 3.96
N ILE A 299 8.41 18.68 4.99
CA ILE A 299 9.87 18.69 5.15
C ILE A 299 10.39 17.26 5.19
N ALA A 300 9.82 16.38 6.01
CA ALA A 300 10.22 14.99 6.09
C ALA A 300 10.04 14.22 4.76
N TRP A 301 9.06 14.60 3.94
CA TRP A 301 8.88 14.05 2.59
C TRP A 301 9.94 14.58 1.62
N GLN A 302 10.27 15.87 1.70
CA GLN A 302 11.34 16.47 0.90
C GLN A 302 12.71 15.86 1.23
N ASP A 303 12.98 15.57 2.51
CA ASP A 303 14.20 14.89 2.93
C ASP A 303 14.36 13.50 2.30
N LEU A 304 13.26 12.79 2.02
CA LEU A 304 13.29 11.50 1.34
C LEU A 304 13.73 11.59 -0.13
N HIS A 305 13.66 12.76 -0.76
CA HIS A 305 14.11 12.96 -2.13
C HIS A 305 15.63 12.85 -2.29
N SER A 306 16.39 12.90 -1.18
CA SER A 306 17.84 12.74 -1.16
C SER A 306 18.31 11.29 -0.99
N TYR A 307 17.38 10.36 -0.84
CA TYR A 307 17.65 8.92 -0.74
C TYR A 307 17.32 8.23 -2.06
#